data_781da537c16f2d0bde99876784e6e697
#
_entry.id   781da537c16f2d0bde99876784e6e697
#
_cell.length_a   1.000
_cell.length_b   1.000
_cell.length_c   1.000
_cell.angle_alpha   90.00
_cell.angle_beta   90.00
_cell.angle_gamma   90.00
#
_symmetry.space_group_name_H-M   'P 1'
#
loop_
_entity.id
_entity.type
_entity.pdbx_description
1 polymer ?
#
loop_
_entity_poly.entity_id
_entity_poly.type
_entity_poly.pdbx_seq_one_letter_code
_entity_poly.pdbx_strand_id
1 'polypeptide(L)'
;MLTKGNDAKVQDEVMAQIVADTSAKWMKFTRLIPKQKIEENSQYYTYMSQRVNIDEIIDKGQLGEAKDIAPGATLQELNVRKPVSDTVSIDTIGGVLNVSAQMLDSNLISVHDMLQDVGILIGRSIEQAAINMILNNSKVATYNYTAGDDSEVTILKAQEKFKESAGSFCNLNSMAVNYKSLTTLKSDMFAANRQVEPVEAIKSYYGVDNIDLLGTAVCDGGSEIADKTYIGMDYQNPGMKLLYSRISGTTVAPLGPDGDVYDFYPLIEFMRKDIRDELPMYTKLFILTSVGVLMNAPNRIIKGKFRA
;
A
#
# COMPACT_ATOMS: atom_id res chain seq x y z
N MET A 1 31.96 -30.30 -1.81
CA MET A 1 31.80 -29.92 -3.23
C MET A 1 30.37 -29.39 -3.38
N LEU A 2 30.15 -28.10 -3.18
CA LEU A 2 28.86 -27.47 -3.46
C LEU A 2 28.71 -27.44 -4.99
N THR A 3 27.63 -27.97 -5.49
CA THR A 3 27.39 -28.01 -6.94
C THR A 3 27.14 -26.59 -7.44
N LYS A 4 27.81 -26.16 -8.51
CA LYS A 4 27.70 -24.80 -9.10
C LYS A 4 26.26 -24.28 -9.29
N GLY A 5 25.27 -25.18 -9.38
CA GLY A 5 23.86 -24.80 -9.50
C GLY A 5 23.21 -24.33 -8.21
N ASN A 6 23.60 -24.84 -7.06
CA ASN A 6 23.07 -24.42 -5.76
C ASN A 6 23.63 -23.04 -5.35
N ASP A 7 24.91 -22.79 -5.67
CA ASP A 7 25.54 -21.49 -5.36
C ASP A 7 24.91 -20.35 -6.17
N ALA A 8 24.57 -20.58 -7.45
CA ALA A 8 23.91 -19.58 -8.28
C ALA A 8 22.50 -19.25 -7.78
N LYS A 9 21.71 -20.24 -7.37
CA LYS A 9 20.37 -20.03 -6.82
C LYS A 9 20.41 -19.24 -5.51
N VAL A 10 21.33 -19.57 -4.62
CA VAL A 10 21.52 -18.84 -3.36
C VAL A 10 21.93 -17.38 -3.63
N GLN A 11 22.78 -17.13 -4.63
CA GLN A 11 23.14 -15.79 -5.03
C GLN A 11 21.93 -15.00 -5.57
N ASP A 12 21.09 -15.62 -6.38
CA ASP A 12 19.91 -15.00 -6.94
C ASP A 12 18.89 -14.66 -5.84
N GLU A 13 18.71 -15.54 -4.85
CA GLU A 13 17.87 -15.29 -3.67
C GLU A 13 18.39 -14.12 -2.83
N VAL A 14 19.69 -14.05 -2.60
CA VAL A 14 20.31 -12.93 -1.87
C VAL A 14 20.16 -11.61 -2.62
N MET A 15 20.36 -11.61 -3.93
CA MET A 15 20.18 -10.41 -4.77
C MET A 15 18.73 -9.92 -4.75
N ALA A 16 17.78 -10.84 -4.90
CA ALA A 16 16.35 -10.51 -4.80
C ALA A 16 15.99 -9.96 -3.41
N GLN A 17 16.57 -10.52 -2.34
CA GLN A 17 16.36 -10.05 -0.97
C GLN A 17 16.87 -8.62 -0.77
N ILE A 18 18.05 -8.27 -1.30
CA ILE A 18 18.59 -6.90 -1.21
C ILE A 18 17.61 -5.90 -1.83
N VAL A 19 17.05 -6.22 -3.00
CA VAL A 19 16.07 -5.38 -3.67
C VAL A 19 14.79 -5.27 -2.85
N ALA A 20 14.28 -6.39 -2.32
CA ALA A 20 13.08 -6.43 -1.50
C ALA A 20 13.23 -5.59 -0.22
N ASP A 21 14.34 -5.76 0.51
CA ASP A 21 14.62 -5.01 1.73
C ASP A 21 14.74 -3.51 1.46
N THR A 22 15.35 -3.14 0.35
CA THR A 22 15.48 -1.74 -0.04
C THR A 22 14.15 -1.15 -0.46
N SER A 23 13.38 -1.86 -1.27
CA SER A 23 12.03 -1.44 -1.67
C SER A 23 11.12 -1.22 -0.47
N ALA A 24 11.14 -2.15 0.48
CA ALA A 24 10.33 -2.07 1.69
C ALA A 24 10.63 -0.84 2.55
N LYS A 25 11.87 -0.35 2.57
CA LYS A 25 12.23 0.88 3.30
C LYS A 25 11.55 2.12 2.73
N TRP A 26 11.26 2.14 1.44
CA TRP A 26 10.60 3.25 0.75
C TRP A 26 9.08 3.14 0.74
N MET A 27 8.54 1.94 0.94
CA MET A 27 7.11 1.66 1.00
C MET A 27 6.56 1.95 2.41
N LYS A 28 6.27 3.22 2.71
CA LYS A 28 5.75 3.63 4.03
C LYS A 28 4.23 3.69 4.07
N PHE A 29 3.61 4.41 3.14
CA PHE A 29 2.15 4.50 3.04
C PHE A 29 1.53 3.14 2.72
N THR A 30 2.11 2.41 1.77
CA THR A 30 1.61 1.11 1.34
C THR A 30 1.73 0.01 2.40
N ARG A 31 2.50 0.22 3.48
CA ARG A 31 2.46 -0.66 4.67
C ARG A 31 1.12 -0.64 5.39
N LEU A 32 0.38 0.46 5.31
CA LEU A 32 -0.96 0.57 5.90
C LEU A 32 -2.04 -0.14 5.07
N ILE A 33 -1.68 -0.64 3.88
CA ILE A 33 -2.59 -1.25 2.93
C ILE A 33 -2.37 -2.77 2.92
N PRO A 34 -3.43 -3.58 3.13
CA PRO A 34 -3.32 -5.02 3.08
C PRO A 34 -2.93 -5.50 1.68
N LYS A 35 -2.16 -6.56 1.63
CA LYS A 35 -1.71 -7.21 0.42
C LYS A 35 -2.50 -8.47 0.15
N GLN A 36 -2.73 -8.77 -1.12
CA GLN A 36 -3.41 -9.96 -1.54
C GLN A 36 -2.66 -10.58 -2.72
N LYS A 37 -2.22 -11.83 -2.55
CA LYS A 37 -1.68 -12.62 -3.66
C LYS A 37 -2.85 -13.05 -4.54
N ILE A 38 -2.66 -12.95 -5.85
CA ILE A 38 -3.59 -13.41 -6.86
C ILE A 38 -2.95 -14.53 -7.68
N GLU A 39 -3.67 -15.09 -8.65
CA GLU A 39 -3.18 -16.14 -9.54
C GLU A 39 -1.91 -15.73 -10.25
N GLU A 40 -1.02 -16.72 -10.50
CA GLU A 40 0.23 -16.51 -11.23
C GLU A 40 -0.05 -16.06 -12.67
N ASN A 41 0.83 -15.20 -13.20
CA ASN A 41 0.76 -14.63 -14.54
C ASN A 41 -0.53 -13.86 -14.85
N SER A 42 -1.26 -13.42 -13.82
CA SER A 42 -2.47 -12.62 -14.01
C SER A 42 -2.13 -11.20 -14.44
N GLN A 43 -2.73 -10.74 -15.53
CA GLN A 43 -2.64 -9.36 -16.00
C GLN A 43 -3.80 -8.49 -15.49
N TYR A 44 -4.87 -9.11 -15.06
CA TYR A 44 -6.10 -8.46 -14.58
C TYR A 44 -6.66 -9.19 -13.38
N TYR A 45 -7.25 -8.44 -12.48
CA TYR A 45 -8.02 -8.96 -11.35
C TYR A 45 -9.44 -8.41 -11.40
N THR A 46 -10.43 -9.29 -11.45
CA THR A 46 -11.84 -8.92 -11.42
C THR A 46 -12.38 -8.98 -10.00
N TYR A 47 -13.01 -7.93 -9.53
CA TYR A 47 -13.58 -7.86 -8.20
C TYR A 47 -15.00 -7.30 -8.24
N MET A 48 -15.75 -7.59 -7.20
CA MET A 48 -17.07 -7.00 -6.99
C MET A 48 -16.93 -5.73 -6.15
N SER A 49 -17.18 -4.57 -6.74
CA SER A 49 -17.18 -3.33 -5.98
C SER A 49 -18.44 -3.26 -5.11
N GLN A 50 -18.26 -3.26 -3.80
CA GLN A 50 -19.35 -2.91 -2.89
C GLN A 50 -19.62 -1.41 -3.02
N ARG A 51 -20.60 -1.04 -3.83
CA ARG A 51 -21.02 0.37 -3.99
C ARG A 51 -22.08 0.77 -2.97
N VAL A 52 -22.38 -0.08 -2.03
CA VAL A 52 -23.49 0.14 -1.11
C VAL A 52 -22.95 0.61 0.22
N ASN A 53 -23.26 1.86 0.57
CA ASN A 53 -23.19 2.32 1.95
C ASN A 53 -24.38 1.70 2.68
N ILE A 54 -24.14 0.97 3.79
CA ILE A 54 -25.19 0.35 4.58
C ILE A 54 -26.18 1.40 5.09
N ASP A 55 -25.70 2.57 5.48
CA ASP A 55 -26.55 3.68 5.93
C ASP A 55 -27.44 4.19 4.80
N GLU A 56 -26.96 4.23 3.56
CA GLU A 56 -27.74 4.60 2.38
C GLU A 56 -28.84 3.57 2.07
N ILE A 57 -28.61 2.30 2.38
CA ILE A 57 -29.63 1.24 2.25
C ILE A 57 -30.71 1.42 3.32
N ILE A 58 -30.31 1.73 4.55
CA ILE A 58 -31.22 1.94 5.68
C ILE A 58 -32.06 3.20 5.45
N ASP A 59 -31.42 4.33 5.12
CA ASP A 59 -32.08 5.61 4.90
C ASP A 59 -33.06 5.60 3.71
N LYS A 60 -32.80 4.81 2.68
CA LYS A 60 -33.70 4.65 1.55
C LYS A 60 -34.80 3.61 1.76
N GLY A 61 -34.91 3.04 2.96
CA GLY A 61 -35.93 2.02 3.29
C GLY A 61 -35.80 0.76 2.44
N GLN A 62 -34.65 0.51 1.85
CA GLN A 62 -34.38 -0.66 1.00
C GLN A 62 -34.13 -1.94 1.81
N LEU A 63 -33.70 -1.80 3.07
CA LEU A 63 -33.88 -2.83 4.08
C LEU A 63 -35.29 -2.60 4.64
N GLY A 64 -36.26 -3.42 4.23
CA GLY A 64 -37.57 -3.39 4.85
C GLY A 64 -37.42 -3.44 6.38
N GLU A 65 -38.29 -2.71 7.11
CA GLU A 65 -38.36 -2.83 8.55
C GLU A 65 -38.32 -4.31 8.92
N ALA A 66 -37.47 -4.67 9.91
CA ALA A 66 -37.48 -6.00 10.49
C ALA A 66 -38.86 -6.20 11.14
N LYS A 67 -39.84 -6.60 10.33
CA LYS A 67 -41.18 -6.95 10.84
C LYS A 67 -41.07 -8.30 11.52
N ASP A 68 -41.71 -8.41 12.65
CA ASP A 68 -41.92 -9.70 13.29
C ASP A 68 -42.49 -10.69 12.26
N ILE A 69 -41.64 -11.64 11.86
CA ILE A 69 -42.00 -12.63 10.85
C ILE A 69 -42.83 -13.71 11.60
N ALA A 70 -44.11 -13.76 11.34
CA ALA A 70 -44.97 -14.80 11.89
C ALA A 70 -44.44 -16.19 11.45
N PRO A 71 -44.48 -17.21 12.31
CA PRO A 71 -44.10 -18.56 11.95
C PRO A 71 -44.82 -19.02 10.68
N GLY A 72 -44.04 -19.37 9.64
CA GLY A 72 -44.57 -19.80 8.33
C GLY A 72 -44.74 -18.68 7.28
N ALA A 73 -44.42 -17.42 7.58
CA ALA A 73 -44.41 -16.35 6.60
C ALA A 73 -43.20 -16.47 5.68
N THR A 74 -43.40 -16.13 4.39
CA THR A 74 -42.30 -16.09 3.42
C THR A 74 -41.39 -14.90 3.73
N LEU A 75 -40.08 -15.16 3.83
CA LEU A 75 -39.06 -14.11 3.97
C LEU A 75 -39.11 -13.18 2.76
N GLN A 76 -39.16 -11.87 2.97
CA GLN A 76 -39.02 -10.90 1.90
C GLN A 76 -37.61 -11.00 1.32
N GLU A 77 -37.51 -11.07 -0.02
CA GLU A 77 -36.22 -10.93 -0.69
C GLU A 77 -35.68 -9.53 -0.42
N LEU A 78 -34.53 -9.47 0.24
CA LEU A 78 -33.77 -8.24 0.35
C LEU A 78 -33.17 -7.92 -1.01
N ASN A 79 -33.62 -6.84 -1.66
CA ASN A 79 -33.05 -6.33 -2.90
C ASN A 79 -31.66 -5.72 -2.60
N VAL A 80 -30.68 -6.55 -2.32
CA VAL A 80 -29.28 -6.16 -2.27
C VAL A 80 -28.90 -5.81 -3.71
N ARG A 81 -28.49 -4.56 -3.97
CA ARG A 81 -28.00 -4.15 -5.29
C ARG A 81 -26.95 -5.14 -5.77
N LYS A 82 -27.11 -5.67 -7.00
CA LYS A 82 -26.12 -6.53 -7.61
C LYS A 82 -24.78 -5.80 -7.62
N PRO A 83 -23.72 -6.37 -7.03
CA PRO A 83 -22.41 -5.79 -7.10
C PRO A 83 -21.99 -5.67 -8.58
N VAL A 84 -21.50 -4.51 -8.95
CA VAL A 84 -20.95 -4.31 -10.31
C VAL A 84 -19.54 -4.87 -10.30
N SER A 85 -19.25 -5.83 -11.18
CA SER A 85 -17.89 -6.32 -11.38
C SER A 85 -17.04 -5.23 -12.03
N ASP A 86 -15.84 -5.05 -11.51
CA ASP A 86 -14.85 -4.10 -12.04
C ASP A 86 -13.50 -4.82 -12.14
N THR A 87 -12.58 -4.30 -12.93
CA THR A 87 -11.28 -4.93 -13.18
C THR A 87 -10.15 -3.97 -12.83
N VAL A 88 -9.08 -4.52 -12.28
CA VAL A 88 -7.81 -3.81 -12.02
C VAL A 88 -6.72 -4.44 -12.87
N SER A 89 -5.92 -3.63 -13.56
CA SER A 89 -4.71 -4.08 -14.24
C SER A 89 -3.62 -4.39 -13.21
N ILE A 90 -2.85 -5.41 -13.53
CA ILE A 90 -1.63 -5.77 -12.81
C ILE A 90 -0.47 -5.33 -13.69
N ASP A 91 0.24 -4.31 -13.26
CA ASP A 91 1.35 -3.74 -14.01
C ASP A 91 2.66 -4.35 -13.54
N THR A 92 3.54 -4.69 -14.48
CA THR A 92 4.89 -5.16 -14.16
C THR A 92 5.82 -3.95 -14.08
N ILE A 93 6.38 -3.73 -12.90
CA ILE A 93 7.34 -2.67 -12.60
C ILE A 93 8.71 -3.32 -12.44
N GLY A 94 9.74 -2.73 -13.04
CA GLY A 94 11.09 -3.23 -12.85
C GLY A 94 12.04 -2.80 -13.95
N GLY A 95 13.17 -3.50 -14.03
CA GLY A 95 14.22 -3.17 -14.98
C GLY A 95 15.17 -4.32 -15.25
N VAL A 96 16.08 -4.08 -16.18
CA VAL A 96 17.16 -4.99 -16.53
C VAL A 96 18.48 -4.32 -16.25
N LEU A 97 19.29 -4.94 -15.39
CA LEU A 97 20.68 -4.54 -15.17
C LEU A 97 21.59 -5.39 -16.08
N ASN A 98 22.48 -4.73 -16.83
CA ASN A 98 23.51 -5.39 -17.59
C ASN A 98 24.82 -5.28 -16.79
N VAL A 99 25.29 -6.40 -16.26
CA VAL A 99 26.51 -6.48 -15.45
C VAL A 99 27.56 -7.25 -16.25
N SER A 100 28.71 -6.60 -16.56
CA SER A 100 29.80 -7.30 -17.26
C SER A 100 30.47 -8.30 -16.31
N ALA A 101 31.05 -9.37 -16.88
CA ALA A 101 31.83 -10.34 -16.10
C ALA A 101 32.98 -9.67 -15.33
N GLN A 102 33.62 -8.65 -15.92
CA GLN A 102 34.67 -7.87 -15.26
C GLN A 102 34.18 -7.10 -14.04
N MET A 103 32.94 -6.57 -14.08
CA MET A 103 32.33 -5.88 -12.93
C MET A 103 32.05 -6.84 -11.78
N LEU A 104 31.62 -8.08 -12.11
CA LEU A 104 31.37 -9.11 -11.10
C LEU A 104 32.67 -9.61 -10.47
N ASP A 105 33.75 -9.75 -11.27
CA ASP A 105 35.04 -10.28 -10.79
C ASP A 105 35.89 -9.24 -10.07
N SER A 106 35.79 -7.97 -10.46
CA SER A 106 36.69 -6.91 -9.98
C SER A 106 36.19 -6.15 -8.75
N ASN A 107 34.96 -6.35 -8.32
CA ASN A 107 34.29 -5.54 -7.28
C ASN A 107 34.37 -4.01 -7.50
N LEU A 108 34.69 -3.56 -8.73
CA LEU A 108 34.88 -2.15 -9.06
C LEU A 108 33.60 -1.32 -8.99
N ILE A 109 32.48 -1.96 -9.22
CA ILE A 109 31.15 -1.36 -8.99
C ILE A 109 30.39 -2.35 -8.11
N SER A 110 29.90 -1.86 -7.00
CA SER A 110 29.10 -2.67 -6.11
C SER A 110 27.79 -3.03 -6.80
N VAL A 111 27.68 -4.29 -7.25
CA VAL A 111 26.38 -4.83 -7.74
C VAL A 111 25.31 -4.62 -6.67
N HIS A 112 25.69 -4.65 -5.41
CA HIS A 112 24.84 -4.34 -4.27
C HIS A 112 24.20 -2.94 -4.37
N ASP A 113 24.99 -1.89 -4.70
CA ASP A 113 24.47 -0.52 -4.81
C ASP A 113 23.50 -0.40 -5.99
N MET A 114 23.82 -1.05 -7.13
CA MET A 114 22.91 -1.09 -8.28
C MET A 114 21.57 -1.78 -7.93
N LEU A 115 21.61 -2.87 -7.15
CA LEU A 115 20.41 -3.56 -6.68
C LEU A 115 19.60 -2.70 -5.70
N GLN A 116 20.28 -1.94 -4.84
CA GLN A 116 19.63 -0.99 -3.95
C GLN A 116 18.92 0.12 -4.74
N ASP A 117 19.56 0.68 -5.77
CA ASP A 117 18.95 1.71 -6.63
C ASP A 117 17.67 1.19 -7.32
N VAL A 118 17.70 -0.04 -7.82
CA VAL A 118 16.50 -0.68 -8.39
C VAL A 118 15.42 -0.88 -7.31
N GLY A 119 15.82 -1.29 -6.11
CA GLY A 119 14.89 -1.41 -4.98
C GLY A 119 14.21 -0.08 -4.63
N ILE A 120 14.97 1.01 -4.60
CA ILE A 120 14.42 2.37 -4.39
C ILE A 120 13.39 2.70 -5.47
N LEU A 121 13.73 2.49 -6.74
CA LEU A 121 12.84 2.79 -7.87
C LEU A 121 11.54 2.00 -7.79
N ILE A 122 11.62 0.70 -7.50
CA ILE A 122 10.44 -0.17 -7.36
C ILE A 122 9.58 0.30 -6.19
N GLY A 123 10.17 0.49 -5.02
CA GLY A 123 9.44 0.91 -3.82
C GLY A 123 8.71 2.24 -4.02
N ARG A 124 9.39 3.24 -4.59
CA ARG A 124 8.79 4.54 -4.91
C ARG A 124 7.69 4.45 -5.96
N SER A 125 7.87 3.62 -6.99
CA SER A 125 6.86 3.45 -8.04
C SER A 125 5.56 2.86 -7.47
N ILE A 126 5.64 1.87 -6.58
CA ILE A 126 4.48 1.27 -5.91
C ILE A 126 3.78 2.31 -5.01
N GLU A 127 4.55 3.03 -4.19
CA GLU A 127 4.03 4.12 -3.34
C GLU A 127 3.29 5.17 -4.16
N GLN A 128 3.94 5.67 -5.21
CA GLN A 128 3.40 6.70 -6.07
C GLN A 128 2.13 6.23 -6.81
N ALA A 129 2.09 4.99 -7.27
CA ALA A 129 0.90 4.42 -7.89
C ALA A 129 -0.30 4.39 -6.93
N ALA A 130 -0.08 3.95 -5.68
CA ALA A 130 -1.11 3.90 -4.65
C ALA A 130 -1.60 5.31 -4.27
N ILE A 131 -0.69 6.25 -4.02
CA ILE A 131 -1.00 7.63 -3.66
C ILE A 131 -1.74 8.34 -4.80
N ASN A 132 -1.25 8.21 -6.04
CA ASN A 132 -1.88 8.83 -7.21
C ASN A 132 -3.30 8.30 -7.45
N MET A 133 -3.53 7.00 -7.24
CA MET A 133 -4.86 6.43 -7.34
C MET A 133 -5.84 7.10 -6.38
N ILE A 134 -5.41 7.42 -5.15
CA ILE A 134 -6.25 8.12 -4.18
C ILE A 134 -6.44 9.58 -4.56
N LEU A 135 -5.33 10.28 -4.86
CA LEU A 135 -5.37 11.72 -5.13
C LEU A 135 -6.19 12.06 -6.38
N ASN A 136 -6.16 11.20 -7.40
CA ASN A 136 -6.89 11.41 -8.66
C ASN A 136 -8.33 10.88 -8.64
N ASN A 137 -8.73 10.12 -7.62
CA ASN A 137 -10.07 9.56 -7.56
C ASN A 137 -11.07 10.59 -6.98
N SER A 138 -12.08 10.97 -7.79
CA SER A 138 -13.11 11.92 -7.40
C SER A 138 -14.13 11.38 -6.39
N LYS A 139 -14.19 10.05 -6.18
CA LYS A 139 -15.09 9.40 -5.23
C LYS A 139 -14.52 9.35 -3.82
N VAL A 140 -13.23 9.65 -3.65
CA VAL A 140 -12.57 9.76 -2.35
C VAL A 140 -13.03 11.04 -1.67
N ALA A 141 -13.47 10.95 -0.42
CA ALA A 141 -13.87 12.09 0.37
C ALA A 141 -12.71 13.10 0.49
N THR A 142 -13.04 14.39 0.44
CA THR A 142 -12.02 15.44 0.50
C THR A 142 -12.39 16.46 1.57
N TYR A 143 -11.45 16.76 2.47
CA TYR A 143 -11.55 17.88 3.38
C TYR A 143 -10.23 18.66 3.39
N ASN A 144 -10.29 19.94 3.05
CA ASN A 144 -9.16 20.86 3.16
C ASN A 144 -9.43 21.80 4.31
N TYR A 145 -8.40 22.18 5.06
CA TYR A 145 -8.50 23.16 6.13
C TYR A 145 -9.20 24.45 5.66
N THR A 146 -9.93 25.10 6.56
CA THR A 146 -10.52 26.43 6.36
C THR A 146 -9.77 27.47 7.16
N ALA A 147 -9.88 28.74 6.77
CA ALA A 147 -9.21 29.82 7.48
C ALA A 147 -9.65 29.86 8.96
N GLY A 148 -8.69 29.73 9.87
CA GLY A 148 -8.94 29.66 11.32
C GLY A 148 -8.85 28.26 11.92
N ASP A 149 -8.82 27.19 11.11
CA ASP A 149 -8.62 25.84 11.61
C ASP A 149 -7.14 25.64 12.00
N ASP A 150 -6.92 25.10 13.20
CA ASP A 150 -5.63 24.50 13.55
C ASP A 150 -5.57 23.03 13.08
N SER A 151 -4.46 22.38 13.35
CA SER A 151 -4.26 20.98 12.93
C SER A 151 -5.27 20.02 13.57
N GLU A 152 -5.68 20.29 14.83
CA GLU A 152 -6.63 19.43 15.54
C GLU A 152 -8.04 19.61 15.02
N VAL A 153 -8.48 20.86 14.82
CA VAL A 153 -9.78 21.15 14.23
C VAL A 153 -9.87 20.56 12.82
N THR A 154 -8.76 20.58 12.05
CA THR A 154 -8.69 19.95 10.74
C THR A 154 -8.91 18.45 10.83
N ILE A 155 -8.29 17.77 11.81
CA ILE A 155 -8.47 16.32 12.03
C ILE A 155 -9.90 16.00 12.47
N LEU A 156 -10.49 16.76 13.40
CA LEU A 156 -11.87 16.55 13.85
C LEU A 156 -12.86 16.66 12.69
N LYS A 157 -12.73 17.70 11.87
CA LYS A 157 -13.57 17.87 10.68
C LYS A 157 -13.32 16.80 9.62
N ALA A 158 -12.07 16.33 9.48
CA ALA A 158 -11.76 15.21 8.61
C ALA A 158 -12.42 13.90 9.12
N GLN A 159 -12.42 13.64 10.44
CA GLN A 159 -13.12 12.51 11.04
C GLN A 159 -14.63 12.58 10.80
N GLU A 160 -15.24 13.76 10.98
CA GLU A 160 -16.65 13.99 10.69
C GLU A 160 -16.95 13.70 9.22
N LYS A 161 -16.19 14.30 8.30
CA LYS A 161 -16.34 14.09 6.85
C LYS A 161 -16.12 12.65 6.42
N PHE A 162 -15.19 11.95 7.06
CA PHE A 162 -14.93 10.53 6.83
C PHE A 162 -16.14 9.69 7.26
N LYS A 163 -16.73 9.95 8.44
CA LYS A 163 -17.93 9.24 8.89
C LYS A 163 -19.13 9.48 7.99
N GLU A 164 -19.32 10.70 7.49
CA GLU A 164 -20.36 11.00 6.50
C GLU A 164 -20.20 10.17 5.21
N SER A 165 -18.96 9.92 4.78
CA SER A 165 -18.66 9.19 3.56
C SER A 165 -18.65 7.68 3.75
N ALA A 166 -18.02 7.21 4.81
CA ALA A 166 -17.74 5.79 5.06
C ALA A 166 -18.86 5.06 5.83
N GLY A 167 -19.72 5.84 6.53
CA GLY A 167 -20.75 5.34 7.43
C GLY A 167 -20.32 5.36 8.89
N SER A 168 -21.30 5.28 9.79
CA SER A 168 -21.13 5.41 11.24
C SER A 168 -20.26 4.32 11.88
N PHE A 169 -20.11 3.18 11.23
CA PHE A 169 -19.31 2.03 11.70
C PHE A 169 -17.81 2.14 11.38
N CYS A 170 -17.41 3.10 10.54
CA CYS A 170 -16.02 3.30 10.17
C CYS A 170 -15.42 4.46 10.98
N ASN A 171 -14.19 4.30 11.42
CA ASN A 171 -13.47 5.35 12.14
C ASN A 171 -12.20 5.73 11.38
N LEU A 172 -11.95 7.03 11.26
CA LEU A 172 -10.68 7.53 10.77
C LEU A 172 -9.63 7.33 11.87
N ASN A 173 -8.98 6.17 11.88
CA ASN A 173 -8.01 5.79 12.90
C ASN A 173 -6.55 5.91 12.42
N SER A 174 -6.32 6.15 11.13
CA SER A 174 -5.00 6.42 10.59
C SER A 174 -5.02 7.54 9.54
N MET A 175 -3.97 8.34 9.53
CA MET A 175 -3.75 9.43 8.59
C MET A 175 -2.28 9.47 8.20
N ALA A 176 -1.98 9.28 6.94
CA ALA A 176 -0.62 9.33 6.42
C ALA A 176 -0.29 10.73 5.92
N VAL A 177 0.87 11.24 6.32
CA VAL A 177 1.45 12.52 5.89
C VAL A 177 2.93 12.29 5.55
N ASN A 178 3.59 13.24 4.92
CA ASN A 178 5.03 13.14 4.77
C ASN A 178 5.76 13.43 6.09
N TYR A 179 7.02 13.01 6.19
CA TYR A 179 7.84 13.17 7.39
C TYR A 179 7.96 14.64 7.85
N LYS A 180 8.05 15.59 6.90
CA LYS A 180 8.15 17.02 7.21
C LYS A 180 6.88 17.53 7.88
N SER A 181 5.72 17.17 7.35
CA SER A 181 4.44 17.52 7.96
C SER A 181 4.26 16.85 9.32
N LEU A 182 4.66 15.60 9.49
CA LEU A 182 4.63 14.91 10.78
C LEU A 182 5.51 15.60 11.82
N THR A 183 6.72 16.02 11.44
CA THR A 183 7.63 16.74 12.32
C THR A 183 7.06 18.09 12.73
N THR A 184 6.42 18.82 11.81
CA THR A 184 5.75 20.09 12.13
C THR A 184 4.61 19.86 13.12
N LEU A 185 3.76 18.86 12.90
CA LEU A 185 2.68 18.52 13.84
C LEU A 185 3.22 18.15 15.23
N LYS A 186 4.29 17.35 15.30
CA LYS A 186 4.97 17.05 16.58
C LYS A 186 5.44 18.34 17.29
N SER A 187 6.07 19.25 16.55
CA SER A 187 6.55 20.54 17.09
C SER A 187 5.42 21.40 17.60
N ASP A 188 4.32 21.50 16.88
CA ASP A 188 3.14 22.29 17.28
C ASP A 188 2.51 21.72 18.56
N MET A 189 2.45 20.39 18.70
CA MET A 189 1.94 19.74 19.90
C MET A 189 2.84 19.98 21.13
N PHE A 190 4.16 19.90 20.96
CA PHE A 190 5.10 20.22 22.03
C PHE A 190 5.00 21.69 22.46
N ALA A 191 4.85 22.62 21.50
CA ALA A 191 4.63 24.04 21.80
C ALA A 191 3.33 24.28 22.57
N ALA A 192 2.30 23.47 22.35
CA ALA A 192 1.04 23.49 23.09
C ALA A 192 1.07 22.72 24.42
N ASN A 193 2.25 22.27 24.90
CA ASN A 193 2.42 21.45 26.10
C ASN A 193 1.59 20.15 26.11
N ARG A 194 1.38 19.56 24.96
CA ARG A 194 0.64 18.30 24.82
C ARG A 194 1.60 17.11 24.74
N GLN A 195 1.16 16.01 25.32
CA GLN A 195 1.90 14.76 25.27
C GLN A 195 1.75 14.14 23.86
N VAL A 196 2.88 13.74 23.29
CA VAL A 196 2.92 13.08 21.96
C VAL A 196 3.21 11.61 22.20
N GLU A 197 2.19 10.78 22.08
CA GLU A 197 2.32 9.34 22.25
C GLU A 197 2.15 8.64 20.89
N PRO A 198 3.01 7.65 20.58
CA PRO A 198 2.82 6.84 19.39
C PRO A 198 1.70 5.80 19.59
N VAL A 199 1.00 5.46 18.52
CA VAL A 199 0.08 4.32 18.51
C VAL A 199 0.90 3.05 18.30
N GLU A 200 1.09 2.29 19.37
CA GLU A 200 1.96 1.10 19.37
C GLU A 200 1.51 0.02 18.39
N ALA A 201 0.20 -0.14 18.17
CA ALA A 201 -0.32 -1.09 17.19
C ALA A 201 0.19 -0.80 15.76
N ILE A 202 0.21 0.46 15.35
CA ILE A 202 0.74 0.84 14.02
C ILE A 202 2.25 0.63 13.98
N LYS A 203 2.97 1.06 15.01
CA LYS A 203 4.41 0.92 15.08
C LYS A 203 4.86 -0.55 15.09
N SER A 204 4.18 -1.41 15.85
CA SER A 204 4.56 -2.83 15.94
C SER A 204 4.22 -3.62 14.67
N TYR A 205 3.09 -3.34 14.04
CA TYR A 205 2.65 -4.04 12.82
C TYR A 205 3.30 -3.49 11.55
N TYR A 206 3.34 -2.17 11.41
CA TYR A 206 3.72 -1.53 10.16
C TYR A 206 5.10 -0.87 10.22
N GLY A 207 5.70 -0.75 11.41
CA GLY A 207 6.99 -0.10 11.59
C GLY A 207 7.00 1.36 11.14
N VAL A 208 5.84 2.04 11.15
CA VAL A 208 5.70 3.43 10.71
C VAL A 208 5.80 4.35 11.90
N ASP A 209 6.58 5.43 11.75
CA ASP A 209 6.62 6.48 12.77
C ASP A 209 5.28 7.24 12.78
N ASN A 210 4.71 7.41 13.98
CA ASN A 210 3.37 7.99 14.14
C ASN A 210 3.21 8.71 15.47
N ILE A 211 2.14 9.51 15.56
CA ILE A 211 1.65 10.15 16.78
C ILE A 211 0.14 10.00 16.87
N ASP A 212 -0.41 9.90 18.06
CA ASP A 212 -1.85 9.96 18.29
C ASP A 212 -2.34 11.42 18.34
N LEU A 213 -3.30 11.76 17.48
CA LEU A 213 -4.02 13.01 17.48
C LEU A 213 -5.52 12.73 17.53
N LEU A 214 -6.12 12.89 18.71
CA LEU A 214 -7.58 12.75 18.90
C LEU A 214 -8.10 11.36 18.47
N GLY A 215 -7.35 10.31 18.75
CA GLY A 215 -7.70 8.94 18.39
C GLY A 215 -7.42 8.57 16.94
N THR A 216 -6.73 9.44 16.18
CA THR A 216 -6.21 9.18 14.85
C THR A 216 -4.69 9.10 14.90
N ALA A 217 -4.12 7.98 14.49
CA ALA A 217 -2.69 7.84 14.32
C ALA A 217 -2.23 8.60 13.06
N VAL A 218 -1.51 9.70 13.24
CA VAL A 218 -0.89 10.43 12.14
C VAL A 218 0.50 9.84 11.88
N CYS A 219 0.68 9.23 10.72
CA CYS A 219 1.81 8.39 10.38
C CYS A 219 2.71 9.03 9.33
N ASP A 220 4.01 8.69 9.38
CA ASP A 220 4.91 8.96 8.25
C ASP A 220 4.56 8.06 7.07
N GLY A 221 3.88 8.61 6.08
CA GLY A 221 3.49 7.97 4.83
C GLY A 221 4.53 8.14 3.70
N GLY A 222 5.72 8.64 3.99
CA GLY A 222 6.81 8.78 3.03
C GLY A 222 6.82 10.08 2.24
N SER A 223 7.86 10.24 1.41
CA SER A 223 8.13 11.47 0.65
C SER A 223 7.23 11.67 -0.58
N GLU A 224 6.53 10.63 -1.00
CA GLU A 224 5.64 10.69 -2.17
C GLU A 224 4.32 11.42 -1.85
N ILE A 225 3.97 11.60 -0.58
CA ILE A 225 2.89 12.48 -0.15
C ILE A 225 3.41 13.92 -0.14
N ALA A 226 2.73 14.81 -0.85
CA ALA A 226 3.12 16.22 -0.90
C ALA A 226 3.05 16.90 0.48
N ASP A 227 3.86 17.95 0.69
CA ASP A 227 3.84 18.74 1.93
C ASP A 227 2.41 19.20 2.26
N LYS A 228 2.06 19.07 3.55
CA LYS A 228 0.75 19.47 4.10
C LYS A 228 -0.44 18.70 3.55
N THR A 229 -0.22 17.72 2.68
CA THR A 229 -1.26 16.81 2.19
C THR A 229 -1.38 15.63 3.14
N TYR A 230 -2.60 15.17 3.38
CA TYR A 230 -2.86 13.95 4.13
C TYR A 230 -3.76 12.99 3.35
N ILE A 231 -3.60 11.71 3.67
CA ILE A 231 -4.48 10.63 3.23
C ILE A 231 -4.89 9.88 4.49
N GLY A 232 -6.19 9.80 4.74
CA GLY A 232 -6.73 9.14 5.91
C GLY A 232 -7.58 7.93 5.55
N MET A 233 -7.54 6.91 6.40
CA MET A 233 -8.32 5.68 6.25
C MET A 233 -8.51 4.98 7.58
N ASP A 234 -9.34 3.95 7.59
CA ASP A 234 -9.38 2.96 8.65
C ASP A 234 -8.34 1.88 8.36
N TYR A 235 -7.22 1.82 9.11
CA TYR A 235 -6.16 0.82 8.87
C TYR A 235 -6.61 -0.62 9.14
N GLN A 236 -7.68 -0.82 9.89
CA GLN A 236 -8.25 -2.16 10.12
C GLN A 236 -9.13 -2.62 8.97
N ASN A 237 -9.79 -1.67 8.28
CA ASN A 237 -10.66 -1.92 7.14
C ASN A 237 -10.39 -0.92 6.01
N PRO A 238 -9.17 -0.87 5.49
CA PRO A 238 -8.82 0.09 4.44
C PRO A 238 -9.65 -0.15 3.19
N GLY A 239 -10.05 0.93 2.54
CA GLY A 239 -10.83 0.90 1.30
C GLY A 239 -10.03 0.49 0.07
N MET A 240 -8.82 -0.02 0.25
CA MET A 240 -7.93 -0.42 -0.84
C MET A 240 -7.04 -1.61 -0.45
N LYS A 241 -6.47 -2.27 -1.48
CA LYS A 241 -5.55 -3.40 -1.35
C LYS A 241 -4.46 -3.34 -2.41
N LEU A 242 -3.30 -3.88 -2.10
CA LEU A 242 -2.25 -4.17 -3.09
C LEU A 242 -2.37 -5.62 -3.55
N LEU A 243 -2.46 -5.82 -4.85
CA LEU A 243 -2.56 -7.13 -5.47
C LEU A 243 -1.19 -7.49 -6.04
N TYR A 244 -0.72 -8.71 -5.76
CA TYR A 244 0.54 -9.22 -6.31
C TYR A 244 0.29 -10.49 -7.12
N SER A 245 0.78 -10.50 -8.36
CA SER A 245 0.84 -11.68 -9.22
C SER A 245 2.28 -12.15 -9.33
N ARG A 246 2.51 -13.46 -9.29
CA ARG A 246 3.82 -14.06 -9.50
C ARG A 246 3.98 -14.44 -10.95
N ILE A 247 5.14 -14.16 -11.54
CA ILE A 247 5.53 -14.68 -12.86
C ILE A 247 6.13 -16.08 -12.65
N SER A 248 5.58 -17.07 -13.34
CA SER A 248 6.03 -18.45 -13.22
C SER A 248 7.49 -18.61 -13.66
N GLY A 249 8.28 -19.37 -12.90
CA GLY A 249 9.68 -19.68 -13.23
C GLY A 249 10.71 -18.65 -12.74
N THR A 250 10.30 -17.63 -12.00
CA THR A 250 11.21 -16.65 -11.38
C THR A 250 11.62 -17.06 -9.97
N THR A 251 12.82 -16.62 -9.53
CA THR A 251 13.20 -16.64 -8.11
C THR A 251 12.53 -15.47 -7.43
N VAL A 252 11.88 -15.69 -6.29
CA VAL A 252 11.15 -14.67 -5.57
C VAL A 252 11.75 -14.40 -4.20
N ALA A 253 11.65 -13.16 -3.74
CA ALA A 253 12.01 -12.72 -2.40
C ALA A 253 11.08 -11.57 -1.94
N PRO A 254 10.91 -11.36 -0.63
CA PRO A 254 11.26 -12.28 0.44
C PRO A 254 10.19 -13.37 0.59
N LEU A 255 10.63 -14.56 0.95
CA LEU A 255 9.72 -15.62 1.32
C LEU A 255 9.79 -15.83 2.84
N GLY A 256 8.65 -15.85 3.50
CA GLY A 256 8.53 -16.26 4.88
C GLY A 256 8.81 -17.76 5.07
N PRO A 257 8.85 -18.24 6.32
CA PRO A 257 9.10 -19.65 6.65
C PRO A 257 8.13 -20.62 5.95
N ASP A 258 6.91 -20.16 5.68
CA ASP A 258 5.83 -20.94 5.05
C ASP A 258 5.78 -20.77 3.52
N GLY A 259 6.76 -20.07 2.94
CA GLY A 259 6.82 -19.81 1.50
C GLY A 259 5.91 -18.67 1.01
N ASP A 260 5.23 -17.99 1.92
CA ASP A 260 4.43 -16.82 1.62
C ASP A 260 5.23 -15.52 1.73
N VAL A 261 4.78 -14.48 1.04
CA VAL A 261 5.40 -13.15 1.08
C VAL A 261 5.05 -12.48 2.42
N TYR A 262 6.05 -11.92 3.09
CA TYR A 262 5.80 -11.10 4.27
C TYR A 262 4.89 -9.90 3.96
N ASP A 263 3.96 -9.58 4.86
CA ASP A 263 2.94 -8.54 4.67
C ASP A 263 3.48 -7.15 4.31
N PHE A 264 4.73 -6.86 4.67
CA PHE A 264 5.34 -5.53 4.51
C PHE A 264 6.30 -5.40 3.33
N TYR A 265 6.53 -6.50 2.59
CA TYR A 265 7.49 -6.50 1.50
C TYR A 265 6.79 -6.61 0.15
N PRO A 266 7.31 -5.95 -0.90
CA PRO A 266 6.90 -6.24 -2.26
C PRO A 266 7.40 -7.64 -2.65
N LEU A 267 6.66 -8.31 -3.50
CA LEU A 267 7.16 -9.54 -4.12
C LEU A 267 8.14 -9.18 -5.22
N ILE A 268 9.42 -9.37 -4.98
CA ILE A 268 10.45 -9.15 -5.99
C ILE A 268 10.72 -10.46 -6.72
N GLU A 269 10.64 -10.40 -8.03
CA GLU A 269 10.91 -11.49 -8.94
C GLU A 269 12.25 -11.26 -9.63
N PHE A 270 13.11 -12.26 -9.58
CA PHE A 270 14.46 -12.19 -10.08
C PHE A 270 14.71 -13.31 -11.10
N MET A 271 15.31 -12.94 -12.23
CA MET A 271 15.75 -13.88 -13.24
C MET A 271 17.11 -13.45 -13.77
N ARG A 272 18.01 -14.42 -13.93
CA ARG A 272 19.35 -14.21 -14.46
C ARG A 272 19.48 -14.82 -15.84
N LYS A 273 20.09 -14.11 -16.79
CA LYS A 273 20.44 -14.61 -18.11
C LYS A 273 21.88 -14.23 -18.44
N ASP A 274 22.75 -15.24 -18.54
CA ASP A 274 24.13 -15.07 -18.99
C ASP A 274 24.19 -15.01 -20.51
N ILE A 275 24.81 -13.96 -21.05
CA ILE A 275 25.05 -13.80 -22.51
C ILE A 275 26.53 -14.00 -22.73
N ARG A 276 26.89 -15.15 -23.32
CA ARG A 276 28.28 -15.55 -23.53
C ARG A 276 28.75 -15.40 -24.96
N ASP A 277 27.82 -15.23 -25.88
CA ASP A 277 28.12 -15.20 -27.34
C ASP A 277 28.49 -13.79 -27.84
N GLU A 278 28.37 -12.77 -26.97
CA GLU A 278 28.74 -11.40 -27.28
C GLU A 278 29.94 -10.94 -26.43
N LEU A 279 30.87 -10.22 -27.05
CA LEU A 279 31.99 -9.59 -26.35
C LEU A 279 31.71 -8.10 -26.15
N PRO A 280 31.82 -7.58 -24.92
CA PRO A 280 32.18 -8.28 -23.67
C PRO A 280 31.03 -9.16 -23.12
N MET A 281 31.38 -10.32 -22.55
CA MET A 281 30.42 -11.18 -21.86
C MET A 281 29.73 -10.40 -20.73
N TYR A 282 28.41 -10.48 -20.67
CA TYR A 282 27.63 -9.82 -19.63
C TYR A 282 26.47 -10.69 -19.15
N THR A 283 26.04 -10.43 -17.93
CA THR A 283 24.89 -11.05 -17.31
C THR A 283 23.75 -10.05 -17.27
N LYS A 284 22.59 -10.42 -17.75
CA LYS A 284 21.35 -9.66 -17.60
C LYS A 284 20.64 -10.11 -16.32
N LEU A 285 20.41 -9.17 -15.43
CA LEU A 285 19.62 -9.37 -14.23
C LEU A 285 18.26 -8.70 -14.46
N PHE A 286 17.22 -9.50 -14.57
CA PHE A 286 15.83 -9.03 -14.66
C PHE A 286 15.27 -8.97 -13.25
N ILE A 287 14.83 -7.79 -12.85
CA ILE A 287 14.29 -7.52 -11.51
C ILE A 287 12.93 -6.89 -11.70
N LEU A 288 11.90 -7.60 -11.29
CA LEU A 288 10.52 -7.27 -11.61
C LEU A 288 9.64 -7.38 -10.36
N THR A 289 8.52 -6.70 -10.38
CA THR A 289 7.39 -6.93 -9.48
C THR A 289 6.10 -6.70 -10.26
N SER A 290 5.14 -7.59 -10.12
CA SER A 290 3.83 -7.45 -10.76
C SER A 290 2.81 -7.05 -9.70
N VAL A 291 2.36 -5.80 -9.74
CA VAL A 291 1.52 -5.20 -8.72
C VAL A 291 0.34 -4.46 -9.33
N GLY A 292 -0.83 -4.60 -8.70
CA GLY A 292 -2.00 -3.80 -8.99
C GLY A 292 -2.51 -3.11 -7.72
N VAL A 293 -3.05 -1.92 -7.86
CA VAL A 293 -3.69 -1.20 -6.76
C VAL A 293 -5.19 -1.31 -6.92
N LEU A 294 -5.84 -2.01 -5.99
CA LEU A 294 -7.28 -2.16 -5.95
C LEU A 294 -7.88 -1.16 -4.95
N MET A 295 -8.77 -0.29 -5.41
CA MET A 295 -9.59 0.57 -4.55
C MET A 295 -11.05 0.09 -4.61
N ASN A 296 -11.42 -0.77 -3.67
CA ASN A 296 -12.74 -1.39 -3.61
C ASN A 296 -13.79 -0.53 -2.88
N ALA A 297 -13.36 0.33 -1.95
CA ALA A 297 -14.25 1.19 -1.18
C ALA A 297 -13.67 2.62 -1.04
N PRO A 298 -13.72 3.46 -2.11
CA PRO A 298 -13.17 4.81 -2.10
C PRO A 298 -13.82 5.72 -1.04
N ASN A 299 -15.05 5.44 -0.62
CA ASN A 299 -15.75 6.13 0.46
C ASN A 299 -15.10 5.91 1.85
N ARG A 300 -14.26 4.89 2.02
CA ARG A 300 -13.49 4.61 3.24
C ARG A 300 -12.10 5.24 3.24
N ILE A 301 -11.89 6.19 2.35
CA ILE A 301 -10.63 6.94 2.25
C ILE A 301 -10.98 8.43 2.21
N ILE A 302 -10.20 9.23 2.90
CA ILE A 302 -10.28 10.68 2.87
C ILE A 302 -8.93 11.28 2.50
N LYS A 303 -8.94 12.38 1.78
CA LYS A 303 -7.75 13.15 1.43
C LYS A 303 -7.97 14.63 1.70
N GLY A 304 -6.88 15.36 1.87
CA GLY A 304 -6.99 16.79 2.07
C GLY A 304 -5.68 17.47 2.39
N LYS A 305 -5.79 18.69 2.89
CA LYS A 305 -4.62 19.51 3.25
C LYS A 305 -4.77 20.07 4.65
N PHE A 306 -3.65 20.10 5.40
CA PHE A 306 -3.49 20.86 6.62
C PHE A 306 -3.23 22.34 6.32
N ARG A 307 -3.34 23.18 7.36
CA ARG A 307 -2.98 24.59 7.29
C ARG A 307 -1.53 24.77 6.79
N ALA A 308 -1.36 25.83 6.01
CA ALA A 308 -0.06 26.24 5.47
C ALA A 308 0.91 26.75 6.55
#